data_5f4e69e6d322ca6cbd199d2dd9d30614
#
_entry.id   5f4e69e6d322ca6cbd199d2dd9d30614
#
_cell.length_a   1.000
_cell.length_b   1.000
_cell.length_c   1.000
_cell.angle_alpha   90.00
_cell.angle_beta   90.00
_cell.angle_gamma   90.00
#
_symmetry.space_group_name_H-M   'P 1'
#
loop_
_entity.id
_entity.type
_entity.pdbx_description
1 polymer ?
#
loop_
_entity_poly.entity_id
_entity_poly.type
_entity_poly.pdbx_seq_one_letter_code
_entity_poly.pdbx_strand_id
1 'polypeptide(L)'
;RQAGRSLPEYRELRADVGLPMLEACLRPDVAAEATVQPVRRHGVDAGIFFSDIMVPLRLAGVGVEIEPGVGPVLDHPYRTRESIDELLSHRYGEGSWTDSAGRTRDCAEGAQSVRDGVATAVRELGSTPLIGFGGAPFTLAAYMVEGRPSRDHMAARALAASDPGAWDALMSWCARVSADFITAQIEAGASAAQLFDSWVGSLSPRTYRESVAPYSRMVAQRVAGAVSPVTGCRAPLIH
;
A
#
# COMPACT_ATOMS: atom_id res chain seq x y z
N ARG A 1 2.97 -16.60 6.67
CA ARG A 1 1.61 -16.20 6.26
C ARG A 1 0.70 -16.31 7.47
N GLN A 2 0.20 -15.19 7.99
CA GLN A 2 -0.56 -15.17 9.24
C GLN A 2 -2.03 -15.59 9.09
N ALA A 3 -2.55 -15.62 7.84
CA ALA A 3 -3.94 -15.95 7.51
C ALA A 3 -4.98 -15.15 8.35
N GLY A 4 -4.63 -13.93 8.79
CA GLY A 4 -5.46 -13.10 9.67
C GLY A 4 -6.89 -12.92 9.17
N ARG A 5 -7.08 -12.70 7.87
CA ARG A 5 -8.41 -12.53 7.26
C ARG A 5 -9.30 -13.79 7.32
N SER A 6 -8.76 -14.96 7.68
CA SER A 6 -9.50 -16.20 7.83
C SER A 6 -9.98 -16.45 9.25
N LEU A 7 -9.53 -15.65 10.22
CA LEU A 7 -9.88 -15.80 11.63
C LEU A 7 -11.35 -15.47 11.90
N PRO A 8 -12.03 -16.20 12.79
CA PRO A 8 -13.38 -15.86 13.23
C PRO A 8 -13.45 -14.44 13.79
N GLU A 9 -12.51 -14.06 14.67
CA GLU A 9 -12.42 -12.76 15.31
C GLU A 9 -12.32 -11.62 14.28
N TYR A 10 -11.59 -11.84 13.20
CA TYR A 10 -11.50 -10.87 12.12
C TYR A 10 -12.84 -10.69 11.39
N ARG A 11 -13.56 -11.80 11.16
CA ARG A 11 -14.89 -11.75 10.53
C ARG A 11 -15.92 -11.02 11.39
N GLU A 12 -15.89 -11.27 12.70
CA GLU A 12 -16.71 -10.57 13.69
C GLU A 12 -16.39 -9.07 13.69
N LEU A 13 -15.11 -8.70 13.86
CA LEU A 13 -14.67 -7.31 13.79
C LEU A 13 -15.14 -6.61 12.49
N ARG A 14 -15.02 -7.29 11.35
CA ARG A 14 -15.45 -6.73 10.06
C ARG A 14 -16.97 -6.58 9.95
N ALA A 15 -17.73 -7.51 10.51
CA ALA A 15 -19.18 -7.44 10.53
C ALA A 15 -19.68 -6.30 11.44
N ASP A 16 -19.08 -6.15 12.62
CA ASP A 16 -19.43 -5.10 13.58
C ASP A 16 -19.13 -3.70 13.04
N VAL A 17 -17.98 -3.55 12.36
CA VAL A 17 -17.55 -2.26 11.80
C VAL A 17 -18.34 -1.89 10.53
N GLY A 18 -18.69 -2.86 9.69
CA GLY A 18 -19.50 -2.67 8.48
C GLY A 18 -18.92 -1.75 7.40
N LEU A 19 -17.63 -1.36 7.50
CA LEU A 19 -16.98 -0.45 6.56
C LEU A 19 -16.38 -1.18 5.35
N PRO A 20 -16.28 -0.53 4.16
CA PRO A 20 -15.45 -0.98 3.06
C PRO A 20 -14.00 -1.23 3.47
N MET A 21 -13.27 -2.05 2.68
CA MET A 21 -11.94 -2.51 3.06
C MET A 21 -10.95 -1.35 3.28
N LEU A 22 -10.87 -0.40 2.35
CA LEU A 22 -9.92 0.70 2.46
C LEU A 22 -10.27 1.65 3.61
N GLU A 23 -11.57 1.88 3.87
CA GLU A 23 -12.00 2.70 5.01
C GLU A 23 -11.68 2.01 6.34
N ALA A 24 -11.82 0.69 6.42
CA ALA A 24 -11.42 -0.06 7.60
C ALA A 24 -9.91 0.01 7.87
N CYS A 25 -9.09 0.04 6.82
CA CYS A 25 -7.63 0.25 6.93
C CYS A 25 -7.28 1.65 7.47
N LEU A 26 -8.17 2.63 7.31
CA LEU A 26 -8.02 4.01 7.77
C LEU A 26 -8.70 4.27 9.14
N ARG A 27 -9.16 3.21 9.82
CA ARG A 27 -9.63 3.24 11.20
C ARG A 27 -8.53 2.69 12.11
N PRO A 28 -7.86 3.54 12.91
CA PRO A 28 -6.71 3.14 13.73
C PRO A 28 -7.00 1.98 14.67
N ASP A 29 -8.17 2.00 15.33
CA ASP A 29 -8.67 0.96 16.23
C ASP A 29 -8.87 -0.38 15.51
N VAL A 30 -9.49 -0.34 14.33
CA VAL A 30 -9.78 -1.53 13.51
C VAL A 30 -8.49 -2.11 12.92
N ALA A 31 -7.61 -1.26 12.40
CA ALA A 31 -6.35 -1.67 11.82
C ALA A 31 -5.42 -2.30 12.87
N ALA A 32 -5.35 -1.70 14.07
CA ALA A 32 -4.57 -2.25 15.17
C ALA A 32 -5.11 -3.61 15.63
N GLU A 33 -6.41 -3.73 15.91
CA GLU A 33 -7.02 -4.98 16.36
C GLU A 33 -6.83 -6.10 15.31
N ALA A 34 -7.12 -5.83 14.03
CA ALA A 34 -6.93 -6.80 12.95
C ALA A 34 -5.46 -7.24 12.77
N THR A 35 -4.51 -6.36 13.13
CA THR A 35 -3.07 -6.67 13.15
C THR A 35 -2.71 -7.63 14.27
N VAL A 36 -3.27 -7.41 15.46
CA VAL A 36 -2.87 -8.11 16.69
C VAL A 36 -3.55 -9.47 16.82
N GLN A 37 -4.77 -9.64 16.30
CA GLN A 37 -5.52 -10.90 16.37
C GLN A 37 -4.72 -12.14 15.94
N PRO A 38 -4.06 -12.18 14.76
CA PRO A 38 -3.30 -13.36 14.36
C PRO A 38 -2.06 -13.61 15.22
N VAL A 39 -1.46 -12.56 15.80
CA VAL A 39 -0.31 -12.67 16.70
C VAL A 39 -0.76 -13.29 18.02
N ARG A 40 -1.84 -12.80 18.63
CA ARG A 40 -2.43 -13.36 19.87
C ARG A 40 -2.83 -14.83 19.68
N ARG A 41 -3.40 -15.17 18.53
CA ARG A 41 -3.90 -16.52 18.27
C ARG A 41 -2.80 -17.53 17.97
N HIS A 42 -1.78 -17.15 17.21
CA HIS A 42 -0.80 -18.09 16.69
C HIS A 42 0.58 -18.00 17.35
N GLY A 43 0.83 -16.96 18.16
CA GLY A 43 2.12 -16.74 18.80
C GLY A 43 3.28 -16.61 17.80
N VAL A 44 3.05 -15.92 16.70
CA VAL A 44 4.06 -15.72 15.63
C VAL A 44 5.11 -14.68 16.04
N ASP A 45 6.29 -14.75 15.42
CA ASP A 45 7.46 -13.94 15.77
C ASP A 45 7.35 -12.47 15.36
N ALA A 46 6.40 -12.11 14.47
CA ALA A 46 6.16 -10.73 14.04
C ALA A 46 4.70 -10.54 13.64
N GLY A 47 4.16 -9.33 13.89
CA GLY A 47 2.89 -8.87 13.33
C GLY A 47 3.10 -8.24 11.96
N ILE A 48 2.13 -8.40 11.05
CA ILE A 48 2.06 -7.65 9.79
C ILE A 48 0.93 -6.66 9.91
N PHE A 49 1.22 -5.37 9.69
CA PHE A 49 0.20 -4.33 9.80
C PHE A 49 -1.00 -4.60 8.88
N PHE A 50 -2.20 -4.48 9.43
CA PHE A 50 -3.41 -4.62 8.62
C PHE A 50 -3.65 -3.38 7.79
N SER A 51 -3.41 -3.50 6.50
CA SER A 51 -3.61 -2.46 5.49
C SER A 51 -3.86 -3.09 4.13
N ASP A 52 -3.88 -2.27 3.08
CA ASP A 52 -3.92 -2.70 1.69
C ASP A 52 -2.91 -1.90 0.86
N ILE A 53 -2.36 -2.52 -0.19
CA ILE A 53 -1.41 -1.85 -1.10
C ILE A 53 -2.04 -0.69 -1.88
N MET A 54 -3.38 -0.61 -1.92
CA MET A 54 -4.12 0.49 -2.54
C MET A 54 -4.32 1.70 -1.60
N VAL A 55 -4.12 1.55 -0.29
CA VAL A 55 -4.25 2.67 0.66
C VAL A 55 -3.41 3.88 0.26
N PRO A 56 -2.12 3.75 -0.11
CA PRO A 56 -1.32 4.91 -0.51
C PRO A 56 -1.84 5.60 -1.78
N LEU A 57 -2.46 4.87 -2.71
CA LEU A 57 -3.09 5.47 -3.89
C LEU A 57 -4.30 6.32 -3.48
N ARG A 58 -5.20 5.80 -2.64
CA ARG A 58 -6.32 6.56 -2.08
C ARG A 58 -5.84 7.81 -1.34
N LEU A 59 -4.82 7.69 -0.53
CA LEU A 59 -4.23 8.80 0.22
C LEU A 59 -3.40 9.78 -0.64
N ALA A 60 -3.24 9.48 -1.92
CA ALA A 60 -2.76 10.40 -2.94
C ALA A 60 -3.91 10.91 -3.84
N GLY A 61 -5.17 10.78 -3.40
CA GLY A 61 -6.34 11.29 -4.13
C GLY A 61 -6.77 10.46 -5.34
N VAL A 62 -6.23 9.24 -5.51
CA VAL A 62 -6.67 8.34 -6.59
C VAL A 62 -7.95 7.63 -6.19
N GLY A 63 -8.97 7.71 -7.04
CA GLY A 63 -10.23 6.98 -6.86
C GLY A 63 -10.03 5.48 -7.03
N VAL A 64 -10.09 4.73 -5.93
CA VAL A 64 -9.91 3.27 -5.90
C VAL A 64 -10.74 2.65 -4.80
N GLU A 65 -11.40 1.52 -5.11
CA GLU A 65 -12.16 0.70 -4.15
C GLU A 65 -11.74 -0.77 -4.23
N ILE A 66 -12.02 -1.52 -3.16
CA ILE A 66 -11.86 -2.98 -3.17
C ILE A 66 -13.24 -3.62 -3.32
N GLU A 67 -13.55 -4.06 -4.52
CA GLU A 67 -14.82 -4.76 -4.79
C GLU A 67 -14.77 -6.22 -4.31
N PRO A 68 -15.78 -6.69 -3.56
CA PRO A 68 -15.86 -8.07 -3.12
C PRO A 68 -15.83 -9.06 -4.31
N GLY A 69 -14.96 -10.05 -4.26
CA GLY A 69 -14.82 -11.06 -5.30
C GLY A 69 -14.07 -10.61 -6.56
N VAL A 70 -13.80 -9.33 -6.72
CA VAL A 70 -13.04 -8.75 -7.84
C VAL A 70 -11.65 -8.34 -7.40
N GLY A 71 -11.55 -7.50 -6.37
CA GLY A 71 -10.30 -6.89 -5.89
C GLY A 71 -10.27 -5.39 -6.14
N PRO A 72 -9.08 -4.77 -6.25
CA PRO A 72 -8.96 -3.34 -6.51
C PRO A 72 -9.56 -2.93 -7.85
N VAL A 73 -10.41 -1.90 -7.83
CA VAL A 73 -11.00 -1.27 -9.02
C VAL A 73 -10.81 0.23 -8.91
N LEU A 74 -10.26 0.84 -9.95
CA LEU A 74 -10.07 2.28 -10.04
C LEU A 74 -11.25 2.93 -10.75
N ASP A 75 -11.58 4.16 -10.41
CA ASP A 75 -12.65 4.95 -11.04
C ASP A 75 -12.37 5.14 -12.54
N HIS A 76 -11.08 5.30 -12.90
CA HIS A 76 -10.62 5.31 -14.28
C HIS A 76 -9.17 4.79 -14.40
N PRO A 77 -8.82 4.14 -15.52
CA PRO A 77 -7.46 3.67 -15.76
C PRO A 77 -6.56 4.80 -16.29
N TYR A 78 -5.29 4.81 -15.88
CA TYR A 78 -4.25 5.76 -16.31
C TYR A 78 -3.49 5.20 -17.50
N ARG A 79 -4.02 5.38 -18.73
CA ARG A 79 -3.49 4.76 -19.96
C ARG A 79 -2.87 5.74 -20.94
N THR A 80 -3.07 7.03 -20.74
CA THR A 80 -2.58 8.07 -21.66
C THR A 80 -1.63 9.01 -20.93
N ARG A 81 -0.79 9.70 -21.69
CA ARG A 81 0.12 10.70 -21.15
C ARG A 81 -0.63 11.77 -20.36
N GLU A 82 -1.74 12.24 -20.91
CA GLU A 82 -2.55 13.30 -20.29
C GLU A 82 -3.04 12.86 -18.89
N SER A 83 -3.61 11.66 -18.78
CA SER A 83 -4.09 11.14 -17.49
C SER A 83 -2.96 10.92 -16.48
N ILE A 84 -1.78 10.55 -16.96
CA ILE A 84 -0.60 10.40 -16.10
C ILE A 84 -0.06 11.77 -15.70
N ASP A 85 0.03 12.75 -16.61
CA ASP A 85 0.51 14.10 -16.29
C ASP A 85 -0.37 14.79 -15.22
N GLU A 86 -1.70 14.61 -15.27
CA GLU A 86 -2.62 15.05 -14.23
C GLU A 86 -2.29 14.39 -12.86
N LEU A 87 -2.01 13.08 -12.87
CA LEU A 87 -1.64 12.33 -11.68
C LEU A 87 -0.35 12.84 -11.03
N LEU A 88 0.63 13.33 -11.80
CA LEU A 88 1.96 13.69 -11.29
C LEU A 88 1.93 14.81 -10.23
N SER A 89 0.86 15.60 -10.18
CA SER A 89 0.64 16.63 -9.15
C SER A 89 0.22 16.06 -7.80
N HIS A 90 -0.33 14.84 -7.78
CA HIS A 90 -0.84 14.19 -6.58
C HIS A 90 0.30 13.68 -5.67
N ARG A 91 0.11 13.82 -4.36
CA ARG A 91 1.07 13.38 -3.33
C ARG A 91 0.38 12.57 -2.25
N TYR A 92 1.12 11.63 -1.66
CA TYR A 92 0.67 10.92 -0.47
C TYR A 92 0.36 11.91 0.68
N GLY A 93 -0.84 11.82 1.24
CA GLY A 93 -1.30 12.69 2.31
C GLY A 93 -1.76 14.07 1.86
N GLU A 94 -1.90 14.32 0.55
CA GLU A 94 -2.42 15.58 0.01
C GLU A 94 -3.72 15.34 -0.78
N GLY A 95 -4.64 16.31 -0.73
CA GLY A 95 -5.93 16.21 -1.40
C GLY A 95 -7.02 15.57 -0.55
N SER A 96 -8.04 15.04 -1.21
CA SER A 96 -9.21 14.45 -0.55
C SER A 96 -9.79 13.29 -1.36
N TRP A 97 -10.57 12.43 -0.67
CA TRP A 97 -11.39 11.40 -1.32
C TRP A 97 -12.83 11.45 -0.78
N THR A 98 -13.76 10.79 -1.47
CA THR A 98 -15.14 10.62 -1.00
C THR A 98 -15.28 9.22 -0.37
N ASP A 99 -15.78 9.16 0.87
CA ASP A 99 -16.03 7.90 1.57
C ASP A 99 -17.35 7.24 1.10
N SER A 100 -17.61 6.02 1.54
CA SER A 100 -18.81 5.24 1.19
C SER A 100 -20.13 5.88 1.64
N ALA A 101 -20.09 6.82 2.56
CA ALA A 101 -21.22 7.61 3.01
C ALA A 101 -21.38 8.94 2.23
N GLY A 102 -20.58 9.16 1.17
CA GLY A 102 -20.61 10.37 0.35
C GLY A 102 -19.95 11.60 0.99
N ARG A 103 -19.13 11.42 2.04
CA ARG A 103 -18.44 12.51 2.73
C ARG A 103 -17.04 12.72 2.17
N THR A 104 -16.66 13.98 1.96
CA THR A 104 -15.28 14.33 1.63
C THR A 104 -14.38 14.12 2.85
N ARG A 105 -13.29 13.37 2.66
CA ARG A 105 -12.28 13.04 3.67
C ARG A 105 -10.94 13.62 3.24
N ASP A 106 -10.18 14.12 4.20
CA ASP A 106 -8.85 14.69 3.97
C ASP A 106 -7.78 13.58 3.91
N CYS A 107 -6.88 13.63 2.91
CA CYS A 107 -5.82 12.65 2.75
C CYS A 107 -4.76 12.74 3.86
N ALA A 108 -4.50 13.93 4.42
CA ALA A 108 -3.57 14.09 5.53
C ALA A 108 -4.13 13.45 6.82
N GLU A 109 -5.44 13.61 7.08
CA GLU A 109 -6.11 12.90 8.19
C GLU A 109 -6.03 11.39 8.01
N GLY A 110 -6.23 10.89 6.78
CA GLY A 110 -6.08 9.47 6.47
C GLY A 110 -4.64 8.97 6.65
N ALA A 111 -3.65 9.74 6.25
CA ALA A 111 -2.23 9.42 6.48
C ALA A 111 -1.89 9.41 7.98
N GLN A 112 -2.46 10.34 8.76
CA GLN A 112 -2.34 10.33 10.22
C GLN A 112 -3.01 9.09 10.83
N SER A 113 -4.19 8.69 10.34
CA SER A 113 -4.88 7.48 10.78
C SER A 113 -4.03 6.21 10.59
N VAL A 114 -3.25 6.12 9.51
CA VAL A 114 -2.28 5.02 9.32
C VAL A 114 -1.20 5.04 10.40
N ARG A 115 -0.62 6.20 10.71
CA ARG A 115 0.38 6.35 11.77
C ARG A 115 -0.18 5.95 13.14
N ASP A 116 -1.38 6.40 13.47
CA ASP A 116 -2.06 6.11 14.72
C ASP A 116 -2.38 4.61 14.85
N GLY A 117 -2.81 3.97 13.76
CA GLY A 117 -3.05 2.53 13.69
C GLY A 117 -1.78 1.72 13.93
N VAL A 118 -0.67 2.12 13.31
CA VAL A 118 0.65 1.49 13.52
C VAL A 118 1.10 1.66 14.97
N ALA A 119 1.07 2.88 15.51
CA ALA A 119 1.49 3.16 16.89
C ALA A 119 0.64 2.38 17.91
N THR A 120 -0.66 2.25 17.66
CA THR A 120 -1.57 1.46 18.51
C THR A 120 -1.24 -0.03 18.42
N ALA A 121 -1.06 -0.59 17.21
CA ALA A 121 -0.69 -1.99 17.02
C ALA A 121 0.66 -2.31 17.70
N VAL A 122 1.66 -1.46 17.55
CA VAL A 122 2.98 -1.60 18.20
C VAL A 122 2.84 -1.67 19.72
N ARG A 123 2.06 -0.77 20.31
CA ARG A 123 1.84 -0.76 21.76
C ARG A 123 1.18 -2.04 22.25
N GLU A 124 0.19 -2.57 21.51
CA GLU A 124 -0.53 -3.80 21.87
C GLU A 124 0.28 -5.08 21.61
N LEU A 125 1.18 -5.07 20.63
CA LEU A 125 2.08 -6.18 20.34
C LEU A 125 3.20 -6.33 21.40
N GLY A 126 3.50 -5.27 22.16
CA GLY A 126 4.54 -5.27 23.20
C GLY A 126 5.92 -5.56 22.62
N SER A 127 6.51 -6.72 22.91
CA SER A 127 7.83 -7.11 22.41
C SER A 127 7.82 -7.75 21.02
N THR A 128 6.65 -8.08 20.48
CA THR A 128 6.54 -8.67 19.12
C THR A 128 6.71 -7.56 18.07
N PRO A 129 7.70 -7.65 17.17
CA PRO A 129 7.94 -6.62 16.18
C PRO A 129 6.81 -6.52 15.16
N LEU A 130 6.55 -5.31 14.69
CA LEU A 130 5.61 -5.03 13.60
C LEU A 130 6.35 -4.87 12.28
N ILE A 131 5.84 -5.50 11.23
CA ILE A 131 6.28 -5.32 9.84
C ILE A 131 5.23 -4.47 9.13
N GLY A 132 5.65 -3.26 8.69
CA GLY A 132 4.87 -2.45 7.75
C GLY A 132 5.02 -2.96 6.32
N PHE A 133 4.22 -2.44 5.38
CA PHE A 133 4.39 -2.80 3.97
C PHE A 133 3.83 -1.76 3.01
N GLY A 134 4.19 -1.91 1.73
CA GLY A 134 3.61 -1.16 0.62
C GLY A 134 3.63 -1.98 -0.67
N GLY A 135 2.85 -1.56 -1.66
CA GLY A 135 2.90 -2.13 -3.00
C GLY A 135 4.14 -1.64 -3.77
N ALA A 136 4.83 -2.54 -4.45
CA ALA A 136 5.94 -2.18 -5.30
C ALA A 136 5.48 -1.37 -6.54
N PRO A 137 6.34 -0.52 -7.11
CA PRO A 137 5.96 0.39 -8.19
C PRO A 137 5.30 -0.28 -9.37
N PHE A 138 5.82 -1.42 -9.85
CA PHE A 138 5.23 -2.15 -10.97
C PHE A 138 3.84 -2.69 -10.62
N THR A 139 3.67 -3.25 -9.44
CA THR A 139 2.36 -3.76 -9.00
C THR A 139 1.32 -2.63 -8.93
N LEU A 140 1.66 -1.46 -8.38
CA LEU A 140 0.76 -0.31 -8.34
C LEU A 140 0.47 0.24 -9.74
N ALA A 141 1.51 0.46 -10.57
CA ALA A 141 1.35 0.95 -11.93
C ALA A 141 0.51 0.00 -12.80
N ALA A 142 0.69 -1.32 -12.65
CA ALA A 142 -0.13 -2.31 -13.35
C ALA A 142 -1.62 -2.17 -12.98
N TYR A 143 -1.97 -2.06 -11.70
CA TYR A 143 -3.36 -1.79 -11.28
C TYR A 143 -3.89 -0.48 -11.86
N MET A 144 -3.08 0.59 -11.83
CA MET A 144 -3.50 1.91 -12.30
C MET A 144 -3.77 1.92 -13.81
N VAL A 145 -2.92 1.27 -14.60
CA VAL A 145 -3.11 1.20 -16.06
C VAL A 145 -4.22 0.23 -16.46
N GLU A 146 -4.31 -0.94 -15.81
CA GLU A 146 -5.38 -1.90 -16.07
C GLU A 146 -6.74 -1.41 -15.56
N GLY A 147 -6.78 -0.63 -14.48
CA GLY A 147 -7.97 -0.14 -13.80
C GLY A 147 -8.62 -1.20 -12.88
N ARG A 148 -8.19 -2.44 -12.96
CA ARG A 148 -8.68 -3.61 -12.21
C ARG A 148 -7.66 -4.74 -12.22
N PRO A 149 -7.88 -5.84 -11.46
CA PRO A 149 -7.03 -7.02 -11.57
C PRO A 149 -6.96 -7.54 -13.01
N SER A 150 -5.75 -7.82 -13.47
CA SER A 150 -5.48 -8.35 -14.80
C SER A 150 -4.53 -9.54 -14.70
N ARG A 151 -4.72 -10.54 -15.55
CA ARG A 151 -3.86 -11.72 -15.57
C ARG A 151 -2.53 -11.46 -16.26
N ASP A 152 -2.57 -10.74 -17.37
CA ASP A 152 -1.44 -10.63 -18.30
C ASP A 152 -0.83 -9.22 -18.34
N HIS A 153 -1.45 -8.24 -17.66
CA HIS A 153 -1.03 -6.83 -17.61
C HIS A 153 -0.72 -6.24 -18.98
N MET A 154 -1.59 -6.53 -19.96
CA MET A 154 -1.36 -6.18 -21.37
C MET A 154 -1.38 -4.67 -21.60
N ALA A 155 -2.29 -3.93 -20.94
CA ALA A 155 -2.34 -2.48 -21.08
C ALA A 155 -1.09 -1.81 -20.48
N ALA A 156 -0.63 -2.27 -19.30
CA ALA A 156 0.60 -1.77 -18.68
C ALA A 156 1.83 -2.05 -19.56
N ARG A 157 1.93 -3.25 -20.13
CA ARG A 157 3.03 -3.61 -21.04
C ARG A 157 2.97 -2.83 -22.36
N ALA A 158 1.77 -2.60 -22.87
CA ALA A 158 1.57 -1.79 -24.07
C ALA A 158 1.99 -0.33 -23.84
N LEU A 159 1.60 0.28 -22.72
CA LEU A 159 2.02 1.64 -22.35
C LEU A 159 3.55 1.72 -22.20
N ALA A 160 4.17 0.77 -21.52
CA ALA A 160 5.64 0.73 -21.36
C ALA A 160 6.39 0.66 -22.71
N ALA A 161 5.78 0.01 -23.72
CA ALA A 161 6.36 -0.11 -25.05
C ALA A 161 6.06 1.09 -25.97
N SER A 162 4.84 1.64 -25.90
CA SER A 162 4.37 2.70 -26.81
C SER A 162 4.74 4.11 -26.33
N ASP A 163 4.79 4.34 -25.03
CA ASP A 163 5.19 5.61 -24.42
C ASP A 163 6.08 5.38 -23.19
N PRO A 164 7.37 5.06 -23.39
CA PRO A 164 8.31 4.82 -22.29
C PRO A 164 8.44 6.01 -21.33
N GLY A 165 8.24 7.25 -21.82
CA GLY A 165 8.30 8.45 -20.97
C GLY A 165 7.13 8.56 -20.01
N ALA A 166 5.90 8.29 -20.47
CA ALA A 166 4.73 8.24 -19.60
C ALA A 166 4.83 7.09 -18.58
N TRP A 167 5.33 5.93 -19.03
CA TRP A 167 5.58 4.79 -18.16
C TRP A 167 6.61 5.11 -17.06
N ASP A 168 7.74 5.73 -17.42
CA ASP A 168 8.78 6.17 -16.45
C ASP A 168 8.21 7.15 -15.42
N ALA A 169 7.41 8.12 -15.86
CA ALA A 169 6.76 9.09 -14.99
C ALA A 169 5.80 8.41 -14.00
N LEU A 170 4.95 7.48 -14.47
CA LEU A 170 4.02 6.71 -13.64
C LEU A 170 4.76 5.83 -12.63
N MET A 171 5.77 5.07 -13.08
CA MET A 171 6.57 4.19 -12.22
C MET A 171 7.32 4.98 -11.14
N SER A 172 7.88 6.13 -11.50
CA SER A 172 8.54 7.05 -10.57
C SER A 172 7.57 7.64 -9.56
N TRP A 173 6.35 7.97 -9.98
CA TRP A 173 5.27 8.44 -9.11
C TRP A 173 4.85 7.33 -8.12
N CYS A 174 4.60 6.12 -8.59
CA CYS A 174 4.28 4.96 -7.75
C CYS A 174 5.39 4.67 -6.72
N ALA A 175 6.66 4.80 -7.13
CA ALA A 175 7.79 4.62 -6.23
C ALA A 175 7.80 5.65 -5.09
N ARG A 176 7.50 6.93 -5.39
CA ARG A 176 7.41 7.98 -4.35
C ARG A 176 6.28 7.70 -3.37
N VAL A 177 5.07 7.48 -3.87
CA VAL A 177 3.88 7.26 -3.04
C VAL A 177 4.03 6.02 -2.16
N SER A 178 4.58 4.93 -2.70
CA SER A 178 4.87 3.72 -1.92
C SER A 178 5.92 3.97 -0.84
N ALA A 179 7.00 4.68 -1.17
CA ALA A 179 8.06 4.98 -0.21
C ALA A 179 7.56 5.88 0.93
N ASP A 180 6.75 6.89 0.63
CA ASP A 180 6.19 7.80 1.63
C ASP A 180 5.23 7.05 2.58
N PHE A 181 4.42 6.13 2.05
CA PHE A 181 3.55 5.27 2.85
C PHE A 181 4.33 4.29 3.75
N ILE A 182 5.39 3.67 3.24
CA ILE A 182 6.25 2.77 4.01
C ILE A 182 6.99 3.57 5.11
N THR A 183 7.54 4.74 4.76
CA THR A 183 8.24 5.62 5.70
C THR A 183 7.32 6.03 6.86
N ALA A 184 6.06 6.39 6.56
CA ALA A 184 5.07 6.73 7.57
C ALA A 184 4.85 5.60 8.59
N GLN A 185 4.83 4.35 8.14
CA GLN A 185 4.68 3.17 9.00
C GLN A 185 5.94 2.94 9.87
N ILE A 186 7.13 3.08 9.30
CA ILE A 186 8.40 2.93 10.03
C ILE A 186 8.51 4.00 11.12
N GLU A 187 8.28 5.25 10.79
CA GLU A 187 8.33 6.38 11.72
C GLU A 187 7.28 6.29 12.83
N ALA A 188 6.15 5.61 12.56
CA ALA A 188 5.12 5.34 13.55
C ALA A 188 5.42 4.11 14.44
N GLY A 189 6.50 3.34 14.18
CA GLY A 189 6.99 2.27 15.04
C GLY A 189 7.17 0.90 14.39
N ALA A 190 6.88 0.72 13.10
CA ALA A 190 7.18 -0.55 12.44
C ALA A 190 8.69 -0.84 12.48
N SER A 191 9.06 -2.05 12.87
CA SER A 191 10.46 -2.49 13.05
C SER A 191 11.15 -2.88 11.74
N ALA A 192 10.35 -3.23 10.74
CA ALA A 192 10.78 -3.58 9.38
C ALA A 192 9.67 -3.22 8.40
N ALA A 193 9.95 -3.27 7.10
CA ALA A 193 8.92 -3.13 6.08
C ALA A 193 9.11 -4.13 4.94
N GLN A 194 8.00 -4.47 4.27
CA GLN A 194 7.94 -5.35 3.10
C GLN A 194 7.46 -4.58 1.88
N LEU A 195 8.17 -4.68 0.77
CA LEU A 195 7.73 -4.19 -0.53
C LEU A 195 7.12 -5.35 -1.33
N PHE A 196 5.79 -5.32 -1.54
CA PHE A 196 5.07 -6.38 -2.24
C PHE A 196 5.04 -6.14 -3.75
N ASP A 197 5.71 -6.99 -4.52
CA ASP A 197 5.72 -6.96 -5.99
C ASP A 197 5.01 -8.16 -6.61
N SER A 198 3.73 -8.30 -6.30
CA SER A 198 2.92 -9.49 -6.60
C SER A 198 2.79 -9.78 -8.10
N TRP A 199 2.86 -8.76 -8.95
CA TRP A 199 2.64 -8.91 -10.39
C TRP A 199 3.91 -9.07 -11.21
N VAL A 200 5.08 -8.84 -10.62
CA VAL A 200 6.37 -8.91 -11.31
C VAL A 200 6.70 -10.30 -11.85
N GLY A 201 6.11 -11.34 -11.26
CA GLY A 201 6.27 -12.73 -11.72
C GLY A 201 5.77 -12.99 -13.15
N SER A 202 4.98 -12.07 -13.74
CA SER A 202 4.56 -12.11 -15.14
C SER A 202 5.63 -11.65 -16.13
N LEU A 203 6.74 -11.06 -15.64
CA LEU A 203 7.80 -10.49 -16.45
C LEU A 203 8.99 -11.44 -16.58
N SER A 204 9.72 -11.31 -17.70
CA SER A 204 11.02 -11.97 -17.81
C SER A 204 12.05 -11.35 -16.85
N PRO A 205 13.08 -12.10 -16.41
CA PRO A 205 14.16 -11.55 -15.58
C PRO A 205 14.87 -10.36 -16.23
N ARG A 206 14.94 -10.33 -17.56
CA ARG A 206 15.52 -9.20 -18.31
C ARG A 206 14.64 -7.96 -18.18
N THR A 207 13.34 -8.09 -18.48
CA THR A 207 12.37 -6.99 -18.39
C THR A 207 12.32 -6.43 -16.96
N TYR A 208 12.33 -7.31 -15.95
CA TYR A 208 12.41 -6.86 -14.57
C TYR A 208 13.63 -5.99 -14.30
N ARG A 209 14.83 -6.45 -14.67
CA ARG A 209 16.07 -5.70 -14.43
C ARG A 209 16.11 -4.35 -15.13
N GLU A 210 15.60 -4.29 -16.38
CA GLU A 210 15.67 -3.10 -17.22
C GLU A 210 14.54 -2.10 -16.90
N SER A 211 13.33 -2.58 -16.62
CA SER A 211 12.12 -1.74 -16.60
C SER A 211 11.42 -1.65 -15.23
N VAL A 212 11.83 -2.41 -14.22
CA VAL A 212 11.19 -2.43 -12.89
C VAL A 212 12.18 -2.19 -11.75
N ALA A 213 13.29 -2.91 -11.74
CA ALA A 213 14.28 -2.83 -10.66
C ALA A 213 14.78 -1.42 -10.34
N PRO A 214 14.95 -0.49 -11.31
CA PRO A 214 15.31 0.89 -11.01
C PRO A 214 14.33 1.57 -10.05
N TYR A 215 13.03 1.36 -10.22
CA TYR A 215 11.99 2.00 -9.40
C TYR A 215 11.85 1.33 -8.02
N SER A 216 11.99 0.01 -7.93
CA SER A 216 12.09 -0.68 -6.63
C SER A 216 13.32 -0.19 -5.85
N ARG A 217 14.43 0.08 -6.53
CA ARG A 217 15.62 0.70 -5.92
C ARG A 217 15.34 2.13 -5.44
N MET A 218 14.55 2.91 -6.17
CA MET A 218 14.13 4.24 -5.70
C MET A 218 13.38 4.16 -4.37
N VAL A 219 12.45 3.20 -4.23
CA VAL A 219 11.76 2.97 -2.95
C VAL A 219 12.77 2.64 -1.86
N ALA A 220 13.66 1.67 -2.11
CA ALA A 220 14.65 1.26 -1.13
C ALA A 220 15.56 2.42 -0.69
N GLN A 221 15.99 3.27 -1.62
CA GLN A 221 16.82 4.44 -1.32
C GLN A 221 16.09 5.49 -0.49
N ARG A 222 14.80 5.76 -0.78
CA ARG A 222 14.01 6.72 -0.01
C ARG A 222 13.73 6.23 1.40
N VAL A 223 13.45 4.94 1.56
CA VAL A 223 13.15 4.30 2.85
C VAL A 223 14.41 4.07 3.70
N ALA A 224 15.59 3.97 3.09
CA ALA A 224 16.85 3.61 3.77
C ALA A 224 17.25 4.52 4.95
N GLY A 225 16.72 5.76 4.99
CA GLY A 225 16.95 6.71 6.08
C GLY A 225 15.94 6.61 7.21
N ALA A 226 14.83 5.89 7.03
CA ALA A 226 13.75 5.84 8.01
C ALA A 226 14.17 5.05 9.27
N VAL A 227 13.99 5.67 10.43
CA VAL A 227 14.35 5.12 11.74
C VAL A 227 13.07 4.77 12.49
N SER A 228 12.97 3.53 12.95
CA SER A 228 11.89 3.13 13.84
C SER A 228 12.13 3.63 15.26
N PRO A 229 11.20 4.36 15.86
CA PRO A 229 11.33 4.82 17.25
C PRO A 229 11.35 3.67 18.26
N VAL A 230 10.85 2.49 17.88
CA VAL A 230 10.84 1.30 18.74
C VAL A 230 12.21 0.64 18.83
N THR A 231 12.92 0.55 17.72
CA THR A 231 14.25 -0.09 17.68
C THR A 231 15.40 0.90 17.83
N GLY A 232 15.15 2.19 17.61
CA GLY A 232 16.19 3.23 17.52
C GLY A 232 17.11 3.08 16.29
N CYS A 233 16.78 2.17 15.37
CA CYS A 233 17.60 1.81 14.22
C CYS A 233 16.86 2.05 12.91
N ARG A 234 17.61 2.09 11.80
CA ARG A 234 17.05 2.05 10.45
C ARG A 234 16.30 0.75 10.24
N ALA A 235 15.06 0.82 9.76
CA ALA A 235 14.25 -0.35 9.53
C ALA A 235 14.72 -1.07 8.23
N PRO A 236 14.92 -2.41 8.27
CA PRO A 236 15.21 -3.16 7.05
C PRO A 236 13.99 -3.19 6.12
N LEU A 237 14.26 -3.12 4.82
CA LEU A 237 13.26 -3.31 3.77
C LEU A 237 13.45 -4.69 3.14
N ILE A 238 12.39 -5.49 3.15
CA ILE A 238 12.29 -6.81 2.53
C ILE A 238 11.66 -6.63 1.15
N HIS A 239 12.27 -7.21 0.10
CA HIS A 239 11.75 -7.18 -1.26
C HIS A 239 11.79 -8.55 -1.91
#